data_c7273646cc99b75214e0d3c915288431
#
_entry.id   c7273646cc99b75214e0d3c915288431
#
_cell.length_a   1.000
_cell.length_b   1.000
_cell.length_c   1.000
_cell.angle_alpha   90.00
_cell.angle_beta   90.00
_cell.angle_gamma   90.00
#
_symmetry.space_group_name_H-M   'P 1'
#
loop_
_entity.id
_entity.type
_entity.pdbx_description
1 polymer ?
#
loop_
_entity_poly.entity_id
_entity_poly.type
_entity_poly.pdbx_seq_one_letter_code
_entity_poly.pdbx_strand_id
1 'polypeptide(L)'
;SIYRPFVRWWWNGDKVEADELKRELHILKEAGIGGVEINPVKFPGNDTDDLGKKSLPWLSDEWIDMLKVAFDEAKSLDMTCDLIVGSGWPFGAEFLKGDERADVVVNYSEKLSGPIDYEVSRDGLFCAADPAISSPFLGKKMELVSLQLVPEPFGSLDQAIDLMDKEVDGTFKFKVPDGKYVLFALVKIRGFLEVINGAPGATGPVLNHFNKLAVQKYLNNMSDKIQNRLGPLSGNIRSLFTDSMELEGSNWSYDMAEEFKKRRGYDVQPYLPFILFKMGSMGNVLTYEPKVRFTPELDDTIQRVRYDFEYTKAELLRERFTQTY
;
A
#
# COMPACT_ATOMS: atom_id res chain seq x y z
N SER A 1 33.94 -16.91 12.17
CA SER A 1 32.82 -17.67 12.78
C SER A 1 31.55 -17.41 12.01
N ILE A 2 30.82 -18.45 11.64
CA ILE A 2 29.52 -18.36 10.96
C ILE A 2 28.40 -17.80 11.87
N TYR A 3 28.67 -17.61 13.16
CA TYR A 3 27.71 -17.16 14.19
C TYR A 3 27.95 -15.74 14.67
N ARG A 4 28.58 -14.87 13.85
CA ARG A 4 28.70 -13.46 14.19
C ARG A 4 27.35 -12.77 14.06
N PRO A 5 27.00 -11.79 14.93
CA PRO A 5 25.75 -11.05 14.82
C PRO A 5 25.73 -10.15 13.57
N PHE A 6 24.53 -9.87 13.08
CA PHE A 6 24.26 -8.89 12.05
C PHE A 6 23.60 -7.68 12.66
N VAL A 7 23.82 -6.50 12.05
CA VAL A 7 23.16 -5.26 12.44
C VAL A 7 22.47 -4.64 11.25
N ARG A 8 21.31 -4.01 11.49
CA ARG A 8 20.69 -3.14 10.52
C ARG A 8 21.52 -1.87 10.43
N TRP A 9 21.96 -1.57 9.22
CA TRP A 9 22.81 -0.42 8.95
C TRP A 9 21.99 0.65 8.22
N TRP A 10 21.52 1.61 9.02
CA TRP A 10 20.74 2.72 8.52
C TRP A 10 21.63 3.71 7.77
N TRP A 11 21.42 3.78 6.48
CA TRP A 11 21.96 4.87 5.69
C TRP A 11 21.02 6.05 5.78
N ASN A 12 21.43 7.09 6.50
CA ASN A 12 20.60 8.26 6.76
C ASN A 12 20.37 9.07 5.49
N GLY A 13 19.37 8.67 4.75
CA GLY A 13 18.99 9.28 3.50
C GLY A 13 19.97 8.98 2.39
N ASP A 14 20.19 10.03 1.67
CA ASP A 14 21.02 10.14 0.48
C ASP A 14 22.39 10.78 0.74
N LYS A 15 22.73 11.05 2.02
CA LYS A 15 23.93 11.80 2.41
C LYS A 15 25.05 10.89 2.91
N VAL A 16 25.31 9.84 2.16
CA VAL A 16 26.37 8.87 2.46
C VAL A 16 27.69 9.24 1.76
N GLU A 17 28.80 9.00 2.44
CA GLU A 17 30.14 9.27 1.94
C GLU A 17 31.04 8.03 2.06
N ALA A 18 31.87 7.79 1.06
CA ALA A 18 32.72 6.61 0.95
C ALA A 18 33.61 6.37 2.20
N ASP A 19 34.25 7.42 2.70
CA ASP A 19 35.17 7.29 3.83
C ASP A 19 34.42 6.98 5.15
N GLU A 20 33.20 7.52 5.30
CA GLU A 20 32.36 7.25 6.45
C GLU A 20 31.81 5.83 6.43
N LEU A 21 31.35 5.35 5.29
CA LEU A 21 30.90 3.97 5.12
C LEU A 21 32.02 2.96 5.49
N LYS A 22 33.23 3.21 5.04
CA LYS A 22 34.40 2.38 5.43
C LYS A 22 34.68 2.47 6.91
N ARG A 23 34.73 3.68 7.47
CA ARG A 23 34.97 3.86 8.90
C ARG A 23 33.97 3.10 9.78
N GLU A 24 32.68 3.18 9.44
CA GLU A 24 31.63 2.46 10.18
C GLU A 24 31.79 0.95 10.08
N LEU A 25 32.09 0.40 8.89
CA LEU A 25 32.33 -1.03 8.71
C LEU A 25 33.50 -1.53 9.54
N HIS A 26 34.60 -0.75 9.65
CA HIS A 26 35.74 -1.09 10.53
C HIS A 26 35.31 -1.13 12.00
N ILE A 27 34.57 -0.14 12.48
CA ILE A 27 34.05 -0.13 13.86
C ILE A 27 33.15 -1.34 14.14
N LEU A 28 32.25 -1.67 13.21
CA LEU A 28 31.37 -2.82 13.34
C LEU A 28 32.17 -4.13 13.37
N LYS A 29 33.20 -4.24 12.53
CA LYS A 29 34.08 -5.40 12.51
C LYS A 29 34.84 -5.56 13.82
N GLU A 30 35.41 -4.48 14.38
CA GLU A 30 36.12 -4.47 15.67
C GLU A 30 35.19 -4.86 16.81
N ALA A 31 33.91 -4.47 16.74
CA ALA A 31 32.86 -4.88 17.70
C ALA A 31 32.40 -6.35 17.54
N GLY A 32 32.98 -7.12 16.58
CA GLY A 32 32.68 -8.53 16.38
C GLY A 32 31.47 -8.78 15.46
N ILE A 33 30.94 -7.78 14.79
CA ILE A 33 29.83 -7.89 13.84
C ILE A 33 30.30 -8.65 12.59
N GLY A 34 29.47 -9.58 12.12
CA GLY A 34 29.75 -10.42 10.95
C GLY A 34 29.11 -9.94 9.66
N GLY A 35 28.16 -9.03 9.72
CA GLY A 35 27.52 -8.50 8.55
C GLY A 35 26.53 -7.37 8.83
N VAL A 36 26.10 -6.73 7.76
CA VAL A 36 25.22 -5.56 7.80
C VAL A 36 24.02 -5.72 6.89
N GLU A 37 22.88 -5.22 7.30
CA GLU A 37 21.69 -5.05 6.48
C GLU A 37 21.62 -3.59 6.02
N ILE A 38 22.02 -3.32 4.79
CA ILE A 38 22.01 -1.95 4.21
C ILE A 38 20.58 -1.51 4.03
N ASN A 39 20.19 -0.44 4.73
CA ASN A 39 18.83 0.09 4.76
C ASN A 39 18.85 1.62 4.59
N PRO A 40 18.75 2.15 3.37
CA PRO A 40 18.63 3.58 3.13
C PRO A 40 17.25 4.07 3.59
N VAL A 41 17.23 5.16 4.34
CA VAL A 41 16.00 5.81 4.81
C VAL A 41 16.10 7.31 4.62
N LYS A 42 14.97 8.02 4.70
CA LYS A 42 14.95 9.49 4.67
C LYS A 42 15.84 10.06 5.76
N PHE A 43 16.63 11.09 5.41
CA PHE A 43 17.43 11.80 6.41
C PHE A 43 16.52 12.43 7.48
N PRO A 44 16.84 12.24 8.79
CA PRO A 44 16.01 12.71 9.89
C PRO A 44 16.26 14.19 10.19
N GLY A 45 16.07 15.06 9.26
CA GLY A 45 16.26 16.50 9.44
C GLY A 45 15.19 17.32 8.75
N ASN A 46 15.16 18.60 9.03
CA ASN A 46 14.39 19.53 8.23
C ASN A 46 15.04 19.67 6.85
N ASP A 47 14.27 19.98 5.84
CA ASP A 47 14.72 20.14 4.45
C ASP A 47 15.85 21.19 4.29
N THR A 48 16.07 22.00 5.33
CA THR A 48 17.14 23.01 5.38
C THR A 48 18.47 22.53 5.98
N ASP A 49 18.47 21.37 6.65
CA ASP A 49 19.70 20.81 7.21
C ASP A 49 20.33 19.80 6.24
N ASP A 50 21.13 20.32 5.34
CA ASP A 50 21.82 19.51 4.33
C ASP A 50 23.19 19.00 4.78
N LEU A 51 23.65 19.36 5.97
CA LEU A 51 24.99 19.06 6.50
C LEU A 51 26.13 19.45 5.55
N GLY A 52 25.85 20.26 4.54
CA GLY A 52 26.79 20.57 3.47
C GLY A 52 27.17 19.36 2.60
N LYS A 53 26.39 18.30 2.61
CA LYS A 53 26.64 17.05 1.87
C LYS A 53 25.75 16.93 0.64
N LYS A 54 26.32 16.37 -0.43
CA LYS A 54 25.58 16.11 -1.66
C LYS A 54 24.48 15.06 -1.43
N SER A 55 23.31 15.33 -1.94
CA SER A 55 22.23 14.33 -2.04
C SER A 55 22.55 13.30 -3.13
N LEU A 56 22.42 12.02 -2.80
CA LEU A 56 22.59 10.89 -3.71
C LEU A 56 21.25 10.12 -3.78
N PRO A 57 20.33 10.49 -4.69
CA PRO A 57 19.04 9.85 -4.77
C PRO A 57 19.14 8.33 -4.95
N TRP A 58 18.26 7.59 -4.29
CA TRP A 58 18.20 6.14 -4.38
C TRP A 58 18.20 5.66 -5.84
N LEU A 59 19.03 4.68 -6.15
CA LEU A 59 19.30 4.14 -7.48
C LEU A 59 19.88 5.14 -8.49
N SER A 60 20.41 6.29 -8.05
CA SER A 60 21.31 7.08 -8.91
C SER A 60 22.66 6.38 -9.06
N ASP A 61 23.40 6.73 -10.10
CA ASP A 61 24.73 6.15 -10.34
C ASP A 61 25.66 6.35 -9.16
N GLU A 62 25.67 7.56 -8.61
CA GLU A 62 26.52 7.90 -7.45
C GLU A 62 26.09 7.14 -6.20
N TRP A 63 24.78 6.90 -5.99
CA TRP A 63 24.30 6.09 -4.88
C TRP A 63 24.74 4.62 -5.04
N ILE A 64 24.67 4.09 -6.28
CA ILE A 64 25.14 2.72 -6.58
C ILE A 64 26.65 2.61 -6.39
N ASP A 65 27.42 3.66 -6.68
CA ASP A 65 28.86 3.67 -6.37
C ASP A 65 29.13 3.56 -4.85
N MET A 66 28.27 4.13 -4.02
CA MET A 66 28.38 3.95 -2.56
C MET A 66 28.05 2.51 -2.13
N LEU A 67 27.11 1.84 -2.80
CA LEU A 67 26.93 0.39 -2.60
C LEU A 67 28.20 -0.38 -2.92
N LYS A 68 28.85 -0.06 -4.04
CA LYS A 68 30.12 -0.70 -4.40
C LYS A 68 31.18 -0.52 -3.32
N VAL A 69 31.35 0.69 -2.81
CA VAL A 69 32.29 0.97 -1.71
C VAL A 69 31.97 0.09 -0.49
N ALA A 70 30.69 0.01 -0.10
CA ALA A 70 30.26 -0.80 1.05
C ALA A 70 30.53 -2.30 0.81
N PHE A 71 30.21 -2.83 -0.38
CA PHE A 71 30.43 -4.23 -0.71
C PHE A 71 31.90 -4.61 -0.74
N ASP A 72 32.73 -3.80 -1.40
CA ASP A 72 34.18 -4.05 -1.49
C ASP A 72 34.85 -4.00 -0.11
N GLU A 73 34.50 -3.02 0.70
CA GLU A 73 35.05 -2.88 2.05
C GLU A 73 34.58 -4.01 2.97
N ALA A 74 33.27 -4.32 2.99
CA ALA A 74 32.76 -5.45 3.77
C ALA A 74 33.44 -6.78 3.40
N LYS A 75 33.64 -7.02 2.12
CA LYS A 75 34.34 -8.20 1.61
C LYS A 75 35.80 -8.24 2.09
N SER A 76 36.52 -7.11 2.06
CA SER A 76 37.91 -7.00 2.57
C SER A 76 38.01 -7.33 4.06
N LEU A 77 36.95 -7.03 4.83
CA LEU A 77 36.85 -7.26 6.25
C LEU A 77 36.27 -8.65 6.63
N ASP A 78 36.05 -9.55 5.68
CA ASP A 78 35.32 -10.81 5.90
C ASP A 78 33.96 -10.54 6.61
N MET A 79 33.19 -9.60 6.08
CA MET A 79 31.83 -9.26 6.48
C MET A 79 30.86 -9.51 5.33
N THR A 80 29.61 -9.75 5.67
CA THR A 80 28.52 -10.03 4.70
C THR A 80 27.60 -8.82 4.61
N CYS A 81 27.10 -8.53 3.40
CA CYS A 81 26.06 -7.55 3.19
C CYS A 81 24.74 -8.20 2.80
N ASP A 82 23.65 -7.70 3.36
CA ASP A 82 22.28 -7.85 2.88
C ASP A 82 21.79 -6.49 2.41
N LEU A 83 20.85 -6.47 1.47
CA LEU A 83 20.29 -5.24 0.92
C LEU A 83 18.78 -5.24 1.02
N ILE A 84 18.21 -4.14 1.52
CA ILE A 84 16.76 -3.96 1.49
C ILE A 84 16.27 -3.78 0.07
N VAL A 85 15.09 -4.31 -0.23
CA VAL A 85 14.36 -3.97 -1.45
C VAL A 85 13.62 -2.66 -1.23
N GLY A 86 13.99 -1.65 -1.99
CA GLY A 86 13.46 -0.29 -1.83
C GLY A 86 14.24 0.56 -0.86
N SER A 87 13.56 1.57 -0.33
CA SER A 87 14.03 2.46 0.74
C SER A 87 12.81 2.92 1.52
N GLY A 88 12.90 2.89 2.85
CA GLY A 88 11.71 3.03 3.68
C GLY A 88 10.78 1.82 3.55
N TRP A 89 9.52 1.99 3.90
CA TRP A 89 8.51 0.92 3.90
C TRP A 89 7.07 1.45 3.76
N PRO A 90 6.11 0.63 3.24
CA PRO A 90 6.35 -0.57 2.42
C PRO A 90 6.94 -0.19 1.06
N PHE A 91 7.13 -1.16 0.16
CA PHE A 91 7.73 -0.89 -1.15
C PHE A 91 6.96 0.14 -1.95
N GLY A 92 7.67 1.09 -2.52
CA GLY A 92 7.11 2.11 -3.36
C GLY A 92 8.18 3.02 -3.97
N ALA A 93 7.79 3.86 -4.89
CA ALA A 93 8.68 4.85 -5.51
C ALA A 93 7.91 5.84 -6.39
N GLU A 94 8.55 6.95 -6.71
CA GLU A 94 8.01 8.02 -7.56
C GLU A 94 7.67 7.56 -8.99
N PHE A 95 8.33 6.51 -9.51
CA PHE A 95 8.10 6.03 -10.87
C PHE A 95 6.82 5.20 -11.04
N LEU A 96 6.15 4.80 -9.96
CA LEU A 96 4.91 4.03 -10.02
C LEU A 96 3.75 4.86 -10.58
N LYS A 97 2.99 4.29 -11.52
CA LYS A 97 1.90 4.99 -12.21
C LYS A 97 0.63 4.15 -12.27
N GLY A 98 -0.51 4.82 -12.32
CA GLY A 98 -1.81 4.17 -12.53
C GLY A 98 -2.06 3.04 -11.52
N ASP A 99 -2.40 1.86 -11.99
CA ASP A 99 -2.70 0.63 -11.24
C ASP A 99 -1.46 -0.08 -10.66
N GLU A 100 -0.26 0.44 -10.92
CA GLU A 100 0.95 0.04 -10.20
C GLU A 100 0.96 0.53 -8.75
N ARG A 101 0.14 1.54 -8.43
CA ARG A 101 -0.01 2.12 -7.09
C ARG A 101 -1.02 1.35 -6.27
N ALA A 102 -0.81 1.28 -4.96
CA ALA A 102 -1.73 0.64 -4.04
C ALA A 102 -3.15 1.20 -4.14
N ASP A 103 -4.13 0.30 -4.24
CA ASP A 103 -5.55 0.62 -4.28
C ASP A 103 -6.25 0.13 -3.01
N VAL A 104 -7.19 0.93 -2.53
CA VAL A 104 -8.15 0.51 -1.51
C VAL A 104 -9.57 0.82 -1.98
N VAL A 105 -10.49 -0.10 -1.71
CA VAL A 105 -11.93 0.16 -1.81
C VAL A 105 -12.49 0.19 -0.39
N VAL A 106 -13.11 1.30 -0.05
CA VAL A 106 -13.69 1.54 1.27
C VAL A 106 -15.18 1.82 1.15
N ASN A 107 -15.91 1.58 2.23
CA ASN A 107 -17.30 1.97 2.29
C ASN A 107 -17.49 3.23 3.16
N TYR A 108 -18.41 4.07 2.73
CA TYR A 108 -19.06 5.05 3.56
C TYR A 108 -20.50 4.65 3.74
N SER A 109 -21.08 4.88 4.91
CA SER A 109 -22.49 4.57 5.17
C SER A 109 -23.13 5.62 6.06
N GLU A 110 -24.39 5.94 5.76
CA GLU A 110 -25.21 6.89 6.50
C GLU A 110 -26.62 6.38 6.72
N LYS A 111 -27.17 6.55 7.94
CA LYS A 111 -28.54 6.17 8.27
C LYS A 111 -29.50 7.28 7.87
N LEU A 112 -30.53 6.93 7.12
CA LEU A 112 -31.56 7.81 6.66
C LEU A 112 -32.94 7.33 7.13
N SER A 113 -33.84 8.29 7.39
CA SER A 113 -35.23 7.99 7.74
C SER A 113 -36.15 8.73 6.77
N GLY A 114 -36.95 7.99 6.00
CA GLY A 114 -37.90 8.55 5.06
C GLY A 114 -39.31 8.72 5.65
N PRO A 115 -40.20 9.34 4.88
CA PRO A 115 -39.99 9.82 3.52
C PRO A 115 -39.29 11.18 3.49
N ILE A 116 -38.15 11.28 2.76
CA ILE A 116 -37.44 12.56 2.53
C ILE A 116 -36.89 12.63 1.10
N ASP A 117 -36.76 13.83 0.56
CA ASP A 117 -35.92 14.11 -0.58
C ASP A 117 -34.49 14.33 -0.07
N TYR A 118 -33.52 13.59 -0.64
CA TYR A 118 -32.14 13.60 -0.18
C TYR A 118 -31.20 13.99 -1.31
N GLU A 119 -30.20 14.80 -0.99
CA GLU A 119 -29.18 15.23 -1.92
C GLU A 119 -27.78 15.02 -1.30
N VAL A 120 -26.85 14.49 -2.08
CA VAL A 120 -25.44 14.36 -1.70
C VAL A 120 -24.55 14.57 -2.91
N SER A 121 -23.49 15.36 -2.77
CA SER A 121 -22.53 15.53 -3.85
C SER A 121 -21.52 14.37 -3.90
N ARG A 122 -21.00 14.09 -5.08
CA ARG A 122 -19.91 13.12 -5.28
C ARG A 122 -18.70 13.48 -4.42
N ASP A 123 -18.30 14.74 -4.40
CA ASP A 123 -17.18 15.22 -3.58
C ASP A 123 -17.47 15.06 -2.08
N GLY A 124 -18.71 15.26 -1.66
CA GLY A 124 -19.13 14.98 -0.28
C GLY A 124 -18.97 13.51 0.11
N LEU A 125 -19.33 12.58 -0.80
CA LEU A 125 -19.11 11.16 -0.60
C LEU A 125 -17.61 10.81 -0.52
N PHE A 126 -16.78 11.43 -1.37
CA PHE A 126 -15.33 11.22 -1.34
C PHE A 126 -14.72 11.74 -0.04
N CYS A 127 -15.09 12.94 0.40
CA CYS A 127 -14.64 13.48 1.69
C CYS A 127 -15.06 12.61 2.88
N ALA A 128 -16.26 12.04 2.83
CA ALA A 128 -16.77 11.18 3.89
C ALA A 128 -16.11 9.78 3.91
N ALA A 129 -15.74 9.27 2.74
CA ALA A 129 -15.07 7.98 2.60
C ALA A 129 -13.59 8.02 3.02
N ASP A 130 -12.92 9.16 2.85
CA ASP A 130 -11.53 9.37 3.18
C ASP A 130 -11.33 10.62 4.03
N PRO A 131 -11.46 10.50 5.36
CA PRO A 131 -11.25 11.63 6.28
C PRO A 131 -9.80 12.15 6.30
N ALA A 132 -8.85 11.39 5.77
CA ALA A 132 -7.45 11.79 5.64
C ALA A 132 -7.12 12.48 4.29
N ILE A 133 -8.11 12.98 3.59
CA ILE A 133 -7.94 13.81 2.37
C ILE A 133 -6.95 14.97 2.54
N SER A 134 -6.66 15.37 3.78
CA SER A 134 -5.63 16.36 4.09
C SER A 134 -4.19 15.88 3.82
N SER A 135 -3.96 14.59 3.55
CA SER A 135 -2.66 14.16 3.05
C SER A 135 -2.49 14.64 1.61
N PRO A 136 -1.54 15.53 1.34
CA PRO A 136 -1.35 16.13 0.02
C PRO A 136 -0.72 15.14 -0.95
N PHE A 137 -1.27 13.92 -1.05
CA PHE A 137 -0.70 12.91 -1.91
C PHE A 137 -0.90 13.32 -3.37
N LEU A 138 0.16 13.77 -3.98
CA LEU A 138 0.18 14.13 -5.40
C LEU A 138 -0.15 12.89 -6.24
N GLY A 139 -1.37 12.88 -6.81
CA GLY A 139 -1.82 11.84 -7.70
C GLY A 139 -2.76 10.79 -7.08
N LYS A 140 -3.26 11.01 -5.87
CA LYS A 140 -4.40 10.27 -5.32
C LYS A 140 -5.61 10.44 -6.23
N LYS A 141 -6.22 9.33 -6.63
CA LYS A 141 -7.39 9.33 -7.50
C LYS A 141 -8.52 8.58 -6.84
N MET A 142 -9.69 9.22 -6.78
CA MET A 142 -10.90 8.63 -6.23
C MET A 142 -11.92 8.32 -7.33
N GLU A 143 -12.66 7.24 -7.13
CA GLU A 143 -13.69 6.77 -8.04
C GLU A 143 -14.85 6.22 -7.23
N LEU A 144 -16.07 6.69 -7.50
CA LEU A 144 -17.27 6.11 -6.92
C LEU A 144 -17.60 4.80 -7.66
N VAL A 145 -17.52 3.69 -6.94
CA VAL A 145 -17.74 2.33 -7.50
C VAL A 145 -19.21 1.97 -7.47
N SER A 146 -19.91 2.31 -6.37
CA SER A 146 -21.35 2.11 -6.24
C SER A 146 -21.95 3.08 -5.24
N LEU A 147 -23.22 3.39 -5.43
CA LEU A 147 -24.05 4.12 -4.48
C LEU A 147 -25.40 3.40 -4.40
N GLN A 148 -25.79 2.97 -3.22
CA GLN A 148 -27.04 2.24 -3.04
C GLN A 148 -27.71 2.54 -1.70
N LEU A 149 -29.04 2.42 -1.69
CA LEU A 149 -29.89 2.57 -0.51
C LEU A 149 -30.47 1.22 -0.16
N VAL A 150 -30.29 0.77 1.09
CA VAL A 150 -30.84 -0.51 1.57
C VAL A 150 -31.77 -0.31 2.76
N PRO A 151 -32.87 -1.07 2.88
CA PRO A 151 -33.77 -0.98 4.03
C PRO A 151 -33.14 -1.52 5.31
N GLU A 152 -33.60 -1.09 6.45
CA GLU A 152 -33.21 -1.65 7.76
C GLU A 152 -34.45 -2.22 8.49
N PRO A 153 -34.52 -3.55 8.75
CA PRO A 153 -33.50 -4.58 8.51
C PRO A 153 -33.34 -4.94 7.03
N PHE A 154 -32.13 -5.37 6.63
CA PHE A 154 -31.80 -5.79 5.28
C PHE A 154 -31.77 -7.33 5.21
N GLY A 155 -32.61 -7.91 4.36
CA GLY A 155 -32.82 -9.36 4.31
C GLY A 155 -32.36 -10.04 3.01
N SER A 156 -32.25 -9.27 1.93
CA SER A 156 -31.89 -9.82 0.62
C SER A 156 -31.26 -8.74 -0.26
N LEU A 157 -30.31 -9.13 -1.13
CA LEU A 157 -29.59 -8.19 -2.01
C LEU A 157 -30.52 -7.49 -3.03
N ASP A 158 -31.62 -8.12 -3.42
CA ASP A 158 -32.60 -7.54 -4.35
C ASP A 158 -33.41 -6.37 -3.74
N GLN A 159 -33.36 -6.18 -2.43
CA GLN A 159 -33.94 -5.01 -1.77
C GLN A 159 -33.07 -3.74 -1.90
N ALA A 160 -31.83 -3.88 -2.36
CA ALA A 160 -30.94 -2.74 -2.56
C ALA A 160 -31.40 -1.90 -3.77
N ILE A 161 -31.48 -0.60 -3.57
CA ILE A 161 -31.85 0.36 -4.61
C ILE A 161 -30.54 0.97 -5.13
N ASP A 162 -30.21 0.72 -6.39
CA ASP A 162 -29.08 1.35 -7.05
C ASP A 162 -29.40 2.84 -7.33
N LEU A 163 -28.45 3.71 -7.02
CA LEU A 163 -28.58 5.15 -7.15
C LEU A 163 -27.57 5.76 -8.12
N MET A 164 -26.75 4.94 -8.80
CA MET A 164 -25.71 5.46 -9.69
C MET A 164 -26.26 6.26 -10.87
N ASP A 165 -27.49 5.96 -11.31
CA ASP A 165 -28.20 6.69 -12.38
C ASP A 165 -28.85 8.02 -11.93
N LYS A 166 -28.81 8.33 -10.63
CA LYS A 166 -29.44 9.52 -10.04
C LYS A 166 -28.52 10.75 -10.00
N GLU A 167 -27.36 10.67 -10.59
CA GLU A 167 -26.42 11.77 -10.64
C GLU A 167 -26.78 12.81 -11.70
N VAL A 168 -26.81 14.06 -11.28
CA VAL A 168 -26.90 15.22 -12.19
C VAL A 168 -25.87 16.25 -11.71
N ASP A 169 -24.96 16.64 -12.60
CA ASP A 169 -23.92 17.65 -12.34
C ASP A 169 -23.13 17.40 -11.04
N GLY A 170 -22.72 16.16 -10.81
CA GLY A 170 -21.93 15.78 -9.62
C GLY A 170 -22.73 15.67 -8.32
N THR A 171 -24.07 15.72 -8.39
CA THR A 171 -24.97 15.61 -7.23
C THR A 171 -25.98 14.49 -7.47
N PHE A 172 -26.10 13.60 -6.48
CA PHE A 172 -27.13 12.57 -6.46
C PHE A 172 -28.36 13.09 -5.77
N LYS A 173 -29.53 13.00 -6.44
CA LYS A 173 -30.83 13.45 -5.94
C LYS A 173 -31.82 12.30 -6.01
N PHE A 174 -32.36 11.91 -4.87
CA PHE A 174 -33.28 10.78 -4.80
C PHE A 174 -34.23 10.91 -3.63
N LYS A 175 -35.32 10.14 -3.71
CA LYS A 175 -36.28 10.06 -2.63
C LYS A 175 -36.00 8.83 -1.77
N VAL A 176 -35.82 9.03 -0.48
CA VAL A 176 -35.79 7.94 0.50
C VAL A 176 -37.24 7.53 0.78
N PRO A 177 -37.62 6.25 0.58
CA PRO A 177 -38.98 5.77 0.87
C PRO A 177 -39.32 5.87 2.37
N ASP A 178 -40.61 5.69 2.69
CA ASP A 178 -41.02 5.61 4.11
C ASP A 178 -40.32 4.45 4.82
N GLY A 179 -39.79 4.71 6.02
CA GLY A 179 -39.05 3.73 6.81
C GLY A 179 -37.59 4.11 7.10
N LYS A 180 -36.83 3.12 7.55
CA LYS A 180 -35.41 3.26 7.89
C LYS A 180 -34.54 2.65 6.78
N TYR A 181 -33.54 3.39 6.38
CA TYR A 181 -32.62 2.99 5.33
C TYR A 181 -31.17 3.29 5.72
N VAL A 182 -30.23 2.64 5.03
CA VAL A 182 -28.82 2.97 5.08
C VAL A 182 -28.34 3.24 3.66
N LEU A 183 -27.75 4.40 3.43
CA LEU A 183 -27.03 4.73 2.23
C LEU A 183 -25.63 4.14 2.32
N PHE A 184 -25.20 3.42 1.29
CA PHE A 184 -23.84 2.92 1.15
C PHE A 184 -23.19 3.50 -0.10
N ALA A 185 -21.98 4.03 0.06
CA ALA A 185 -21.12 4.43 -1.04
C ALA A 185 -19.81 3.65 -1.01
N LEU A 186 -19.47 2.97 -2.09
CA LEU A 186 -18.15 2.38 -2.27
C LEU A 186 -17.25 3.33 -3.04
N VAL A 187 -16.14 3.67 -2.44
CA VAL A 187 -15.14 4.55 -3.04
C VAL A 187 -13.82 3.81 -3.19
N LYS A 188 -13.32 3.74 -4.42
CA LYS A 188 -11.97 3.27 -4.71
C LYS A 188 -11.00 4.43 -4.66
N ILE A 189 -9.91 4.24 -3.91
CA ILE A 189 -8.88 5.26 -3.72
C ILE A 189 -7.56 4.67 -4.19
N ARG A 190 -7.03 5.20 -5.28
CA ARG A 190 -5.75 4.80 -5.85
C ARG A 190 -4.64 5.71 -5.34
N GLY A 191 -3.50 5.11 -4.96
CA GLY A 191 -2.38 5.86 -4.41
C GLY A 191 -2.73 6.50 -3.06
N PHE A 192 -3.48 5.79 -2.23
CA PHE A 192 -3.89 6.24 -0.91
C PHE A 192 -2.79 6.16 0.14
N LEU A 193 -1.69 5.46 -0.17
CA LEU A 193 -0.62 5.14 0.75
C LEU A 193 0.73 5.59 0.18
N GLU A 194 1.54 6.21 1.03
CA GLU A 194 2.91 6.66 0.73
C GLU A 194 3.96 5.82 1.45
N VAL A 195 5.13 5.72 0.83
CA VAL A 195 6.32 5.13 1.47
C VAL A 195 6.70 5.94 2.71
N ILE A 196 6.78 5.26 3.83
CA ILE A 196 7.22 5.84 5.09
C ILE A 196 8.75 5.87 5.11
N ASN A 197 9.32 7.03 5.41
CA ASN A 197 10.77 7.24 5.49
C ASN A 197 11.58 6.83 4.24
N GLY A 198 10.99 6.89 3.05
CA GLY A 198 11.73 6.68 1.80
C GLY A 198 12.78 7.75 1.57
N ALA A 199 13.99 7.35 1.16
CA ALA A 199 15.01 8.28 0.71
C ALA A 199 14.59 8.97 -0.61
N PRO A 200 15.17 10.14 -0.97
CA PRO A 200 14.92 10.75 -2.27
C PRO A 200 15.11 9.77 -3.42
N GLY A 201 14.18 9.75 -4.37
CA GLY A 201 14.12 8.75 -5.47
C GLY A 201 13.31 7.49 -5.12
N ALA A 202 13.09 7.19 -3.83
CA ALA A 202 12.25 6.10 -3.35
C ALA A 202 11.03 6.56 -2.54
N THR A 203 10.80 7.86 -2.46
CA THR A 203 9.55 8.44 -1.93
C THR A 203 8.38 8.17 -2.88
N GLY A 204 7.18 8.52 -2.47
CA GLY A 204 6.01 8.47 -3.34
C GLY A 204 5.07 7.31 -3.06
N PRO A 205 4.23 6.90 -4.04
CA PRO A 205 3.18 5.94 -3.82
C PRO A 205 3.71 4.54 -3.50
N VAL A 206 3.01 3.86 -2.60
CA VAL A 206 3.26 2.44 -2.33
C VAL A 206 2.83 1.59 -3.52
N LEU A 207 3.61 0.56 -3.79
CA LEU A 207 3.37 -0.46 -4.82
C LEU A 207 2.05 -1.20 -4.58
N ASN A 208 1.31 -1.49 -5.63
CA ASN A 208 0.20 -2.43 -5.55
C ASN A 208 0.72 -3.88 -5.48
N HIS A 209 0.76 -4.42 -4.28
CA HIS A 209 1.25 -5.78 -4.02
C HIS A 209 0.35 -6.89 -4.61
N PHE A 210 -0.88 -6.54 -5.01
CA PHE A 210 -1.79 -7.44 -5.72
C PHE A 210 -1.61 -7.38 -7.25
N ASN A 211 -0.75 -6.52 -7.77
CA ASN A 211 -0.43 -6.42 -9.20
C ASN A 211 0.93 -7.07 -9.49
N LYS A 212 0.91 -8.31 -9.97
CA LYS A 212 2.15 -9.08 -10.25
C LYS A 212 3.10 -8.35 -11.19
N LEU A 213 2.58 -7.72 -12.25
CA LEU A 213 3.42 -7.00 -13.23
C LEU A 213 4.08 -5.77 -12.61
N ALA A 214 3.37 -5.07 -11.73
CA ALA A 214 3.93 -3.94 -11.00
C ALA A 214 5.04 -4.41 -10.03
N VAL A 215 4.84 -5.51 -9.33
CA VAL A 215 5.87 -6.13 -8.47
C VAL A 215 7.11 -6.49 -9.28
N GLN A 216 6.95 -7.21 -10.39
CA GLN A 216 8.08 -7.57 -11.28
C GLN A 216 8.83 -6.33 -11.80
N LYS A 217 8.09 -5.33 -12.29
CA LYS A 217 8.67 -4.08 -12.77
C LYS A 217 9.49 -3.36 -11.70
N TYR A 218 8.95 -3.31 -10.48
CA TYR A 218 9.63 -2.68 -9.35
C TYR A 218 10.95 -3.40 -9.01
N LEU A 219 10.91 -4.71 -8.86
CA LEU A 219 12.09 -5.53 -8.56
C LEU A 219 13.13 -5.44 -9.68
N ASN A 220 12.70 -5.55 -10.94
CA ASN A 220 13.59 -5.45 -12.09
C ASN A 220 14.24 -4.06 -12.18
N ASN A 221 13.47 -2.98 -11.96
CA ASN A 221 14.05 -1.63 -11.99
C ASN A 221 15.19 -1.46 -10.97
N MET A 222 15.06 -2.04 -9.79
CA MET A 222 16.14 -2.01 -8.79
C MET A 222 17.31 -2.92 -9.20
N SER A 223 17.03 -4.18 -9.51
CA SER A 223 18.09 -5.15 -9.83
C SER A 223 18.86 -4.77 -11.08
N ASP A 224 18.18 -4.35 -12.15
CA ASP A 224 18.83 -4.00 -13.41
C ASP A 224 19.76 -2.80 -13.25
N LYS A 225 19.31 -1.75 -12.56
CA LYS A 225 20.17 -0.57 -12.31
C LYS A 225 21.44 -0.93 -11.55
N ILE A 226 21.32 -1.72 -10.50
CA ILE A 226 22.46 -2.14 -9.69
C ILE A 226 23.36 -3.09 -10.50
N GLN A 227 22.80 -4.11 -11.15
CA GLN A 227 23.58 -5.11 -11.90
C GLN A 227 24.28 -4.52 -13.14
N ASN A 228 23.64 -3.58 -13.83
CA ASN A 228 24.26 -2.90 -14.97
C ASN A 228 25.55 -2.15 -14.57
N ARG A 229 25.65 -1.69 -13.33
CA ARG A 229 26.81 -0.95 -12.85
C ARG A 229 27.80 -1.80 -12.06
N LEU A 230 27.33 -2.75 -11.25
CA LEU A 230 28.17 -3.53 -10.32
C LEU A 230 28.35 -4.99 -10.71
N GLY A 231 27.65 -5.47 -11.76
CA GLY A 231 27.57 -6.89 -12.06
C GLY A 231 26.57 -7.63 -11.17
N PRO A 232 26.53 -8.96 -11.21
CA PRO A 232 25.52 -9.76 -10.53
C PRO A 232 25.45 -9.49 -9.02
N LEU A 233 24.24 -9.28 -8.50
CA LEU A 233 24.00 -9.08 -7.07
C LEU A 233 24.50 -10.25 -6.21
N SER A 234 24.36 -11.47 -6.69
CA SER A 234 24.81 -12.70 -6.01
C SER A 234 26.32 -12.75 -5.65
N GLY A 235 27.11 -11.91 -6.27
CA GLY A 235 28.53 -11.78 -5.93
C GLY A 235 28.82 -10.76 -4.82
N ASN A 236 27.83 -9.97 -4.46
CA ASN A 236 28.01 -8.79 -3.58
C ASN A 236 27.15 -8.89 -2.29
N ILE A 237 25.99 -9.50 -2.36
CA ILE A 237 25.08 -9.64 -1.22
C ILE A 237 24.75 -11.10 -0.94
N ARG A 238 24.45 -11.39 0.33
CA ARG A 238 23.96 -12.69 0.78
C ARG A 238 22.48 -12.85 0.49
N SER A 239 21.68 -11.82 0.81
CA SER A 239 20.24 -11.84 0.65
C SER A 239 19.67 -10.45 0.36
N LEU A 240 18.50 -10.44 -0.28
CA LEU A 240 17.59 -9.31 -0.25
C LEU A 240 16.65 -9.49 0.94
N PHE A 241 16.27 -8.39 1.58
CA PHE A 241 15.28 -8.44 2.66
C PHE A 241 14.20 -7.36 2.47
N THR A 242 13.07 -7.56 3.15
CA THR A 242 11.99 -6.59 3.19
C THR A 242 11.86 -6.04 4.61
N ASP A 243 11.51 -4.78 4.72
CA ASP A 243 11.06 -4.19 5.97
C ASP A 243 9.55 -4.39 6.17
N SER A 244 8.92 -3.58 6.97
CA SER A 244 7.51 -3.67 7.34
C SER A 244 6.58 -3.65 6.12
N MET A 245 5.67 -4.63 6.07
CA MET A 245 4.62 -4.72 5.08
C MET A 245 3.35 -4.00 5.57
N GLU A 246 3.47 -2.73 5.86
CA GLU A 246 2.38 -1.88 6.39
C GLU A 246 1.46 -1.42 5.25
N LEU A 247 0.69 -2.35 4.68
CA LEU A 247 -0.17 -2.10 3.52
C LEU A 247 -1.46 -1.35 3.85
N GLU A 248 -1.70 -1.06 5.13
CA GLU A 248 -2.73 -0.15 5.66
C GLU A 248 -4.14 -0.36 5.07
N GLY A 249 -4.49 -1.61 4.86
CA GLY A 249 -5.79 -1.97 4.32
C GLY A 249 -5.89 -1.99 2.80
N SER A 250 -4.78 -1.89 2.06
CA SER A 250 -4.77 -2.19 0.62
C SER A 250 -5.52 -3.49 0.34
N ASN A 251 -6.54 -3.44 -0.49
CA ASN A 251 -7.46 -4.56 -0.67
C ASN A 251 -7.92 -4.76 -2.12
N TRP A 252 -7.35 -4.00 -3.07
CA TRP A 252 -7.87 -4.01 -4.42
C TRP A 252 -6.77 -4.09 -5.49
N SER A 253 -7.14 -4.70 -6.61
CA SER A 253 -6.39 -4.74 -7.86
C SER A 253 -7.38 -4.59 -9.03
N TYR A 254 -6.89 -4.27 -10.19
CA TYR A 254 -7.72 -4.08 -11.39
C TYR A 254 -8.59 -5.31 -11.75
N ASP A 255 -8.17 -6.50 -11.38
CA ASP A 255 -8.83 -7.78 -11.66
C ASP A 255 -9.36 -8.51 -10.41
N MET A 256 -9.46 -7.83 -9.27
CA MET A 256 -9.83 -8.45 -7.99
C MET A 256 -11.16 -9.19 -8.05
N ALA A 257 -12.19 -8.58 -8.67
CA ALA A 257 -13.51 -9.20 -8.78
C ALA A 257 -13.50 -10.44 -9.69
N GLU A 258 -12.74 -10.41 -10.78
CA GLU A 258 -12.58 -11.55 -11.70
C GLU A 258 -11.82 -12.71 -11.03
N GLU A 259 -10.74 -12.43 -10.35
CA GLU A 259 -9.98 -13.44 -9.59
C GLU A 259 -10.80 -14.03 -8.44
N PHE A 260 -11.58 -13.22 -7.73
CA PHE A 260 -12.51 -13.73 -6.74
C PHE A 260 -13.51 -14.69 -7.36
N LYS A 261 -14.20 -14.27 -8.44
CA LYS A 261 -15.19 -15.12 -9.13
C LYS A 261 -14.59 -16.43 -9.63
N LYS A 262 -13.39 -16.37 -10.18
CA LYS A 262 -12.64 -17.54 -10.65
C LYS A 262 -12.35 -18.54 -9.52
N ARG A 263 -12.01 -18.04 -8.33
CA ARG A 263 -11.59 -18.86 -7.18
C ARG A 263 -12.77 -19.36 -6.35
N ARG A 264 -13.81 -18.55 -6.21
CA ARG A 264 -14.95 -18.82 -5.32
C ARG A 264 -16.22 -19.26 -6.07
N GLY A 265 -16.30 -19.02 -7.37
CA GLY A 265 -17.40 -19.48 -8.21
C GLY A 265 -18.62 -18.55 -8.24
N TYR A 266 -18.56 -17.39 -7.60
CA TYR A 266 -19.63 -16.40 -7.57
C TYR A 266 -19.12 -14.97 -7.62
N ASP A 267 -20.00 -13.99 -7.90
CA ASP A 267 -19.65 -12.58 -7.99
C ASP A 267 -19.63 -11.93 -6.60
N VAL A 268 -18.52 -11.25 -6.28
CA VAL A 268 -18.35 -10.51 -5.02
C VAL A 268 -18.97 -9.13 -5.04
N GLN A 269 -19.16 -8.53 -6.21
CA GLN A 269 -19.53 -7.11 -6.34
C GLN A 269 -20.79 -6.72 -5.56
N PRO A 270 -21.90 -7.50 -5.56
CA PRO A 270 -23.09 -7.14 -4.81
C PRO A 270 -22.89 -7.14 -3.29
N TYR A 271 -21.85 -7.81 -2.79
CA TYR A 271 -21.55 -7.94 -1.37
C TYR A 271 -20.54 -6.92 -0.84
N LEU A 272 -19.77 -6.27 -1.74
CA LEU A 272 -18.70 -5.36 -1.34
C LEU A 272 -19.12 -4.28 -0.33
N PRO A 273 -20.30 -3.64 -0.43
CA PRO A 273 -20.73 -2.63 0.54
C PRO A 273 -20.86 -3.17 1.97
N PHE A 274 -21.01 -4.47 2.12
CA PHE A 274 -21.31 -5.12 3.41
C PHE A 274 -20.11 -5.85 4.00
N ILE A 275 -19.06 -6.09 3.22
CA ILE A 275 -17.85 -6.82 3.64
C ILE A 275 -16.62 -5.93 3.76
N LEU A 276 -16.62 -4.75 3.12
CA LEU A 276 -15.51 -3.82 3.16
C LEU A 276 -15.57 -2.89 4.37
N PHE A 277 -14.43 -2.31 4.69
CA PHE A 277 -14.24 -1.48 5.86
C PHE A 277 -14.41 0.01 5.51
N LYS A 278 -14.69 0.79 6.55
CA LYS A 278 -14.58 2.24 6.51
C LYS A 278 -13.12 2.64 6.76
N MET A 279 -12.65 3.69 6.10
CA MET A 279 -11.35 4.30 6.44
C MET A 279 -11.39 4.84 7.87
N GLY A 280 -10.37 4.53 8.66
CA GLY A 280 -10.23 5.03 10.02
C GLY A 280 -9.85 6.52 10.08
N SER A 281 -9.96 7.10 11.27
CA SER A 281 -9.66 8.53 11.49
C SER A 281 -8.19 8.91 11.24
N MET A 282 -7.29 7.94 11.31
CA MET A 282 -5.87 8.13 10.98
C MET A 282 -5.56 7.97 9.48
N GLY A 283 -6.59 7.71 8.67
CA GLY A 283 -6.47 7.60 7.21
C GLY A 283 -5.89 6.28 6.70
N ASN A 284 -5.29 5.51 7.54
CA ASN A 284 -4.58 4.28 7.20
C ASN A 284 -5.10 3.04 7.93
N VAL A 285 -5.98 3.20 8.91
CA VAL A 285 -6.57 2.10 9.66
C VAL A 285 -8.00 1.86 9.19
N LEU A 286 -8.28 0.67 8.70
CA LEU A 286 -9.62 0.27 8.31
C LEU A 286 -10.39 -0.26 9.52
N THR A 287 -11.61 0.25 9.70
CA THR A 287 -12.51 -0.19 10.75
C THR A 287 -13.77 -0.83 10.17
N TYR A 288 -14.12 -2.01 10.67
CA TYR A 288 -15.38 -2.65 10.33
C TYR A 288 -16.48 -2.14 11.25
N GLU A 289 -17.44 -1.44 10.67
CA GLU A 289 -18.64 -1.00 11.36
C GLU A 289 -19.85 -1.37 10.52
N PRO A 290 -20.55 -2.48 10.83
CA PRO A 290 -21.80 -2.80 10.16
C PRO A 290 -22.83 -1.71 10.49
N LYS A 291 -23.25 -0.94 9.50
CA LYS A 291 -24.18 0.18 9.68
C LYS A 291 -25.63 -0.23 9.51
N VAL A 292 -25.89 -1.39 8.91
CA VAL A 292 -27.21 -1.95 8.69
C VAL A 292 -27.39 -3.24 9.51
N ARG A 293 -28.57 -3.44 10.03
CA ARG A 293 -28.95 -4.69 10.68
C ARG A 293 -29.42 -5.69 9.61
N PHE A 294 -28.71 -6.81 9.49
CA PHE A 294 -29.09 -7.93 8.62
C PHE A 294 -30.13 -8.84 9.26
N THR A 295 -30.88 -9.59 8.43
CA THR A 295 -31.54 -10.82 8.92
C THR A 295 -30.49 -11.89 9.22
N PRO A 296 -30.76 -12.88 10.09
CA PRO A 296 -29.79 -13.92 10.44
C PRO A 296 -29.23 -14.67 9.23
N GLU A 297 -30.06 -14.96 8.22
CA GLU A 297 -29.68 -15.70 7.01
C GLU A 297 -28.75 -14.88 6.12
N LEU A 298 -29.02 -13.59 5.98
CA LEU A 298 -28.15 -12.71 5.20
C LEU A 298 -26.83 -12.44 5.94
N ASP A 299 -26.87 -12.27 7.26
CA ASP A 299 -25.66 -12.08 8.07
C ASP A 299 -24.71 -13.28 7.94
N ASP A 300 -25.19 -14.50 8.03
CA ASP A 300 -24.38 -15.70 7.80
C ASP A 300 -23.76 -15.72 6.40
N THR A 301 -24.52 -15.33 5.38
CA THR A 301 -24.02 -15.20 4.01
C THR A 301 -22.93 -14.13 3.91
N ILE A 302 -23.14 -12.96 4.47
CA ILE A 302 -22.17 -11.84 4.46
C ILE A 302 -20.86 -12.26 5.15
N GLN A 303 -20.93 -12.96 6.30
CA GLN A 303 -19.73 -13.43 7.01
C GLN A 303 -18.93 -14.44 6.16
N ARG A 304 -19.60 -15.34 5.44
CA ARG A 304 -18.93 -16.30 4.54
C ARG A 304 -18.27 -15.60 3.36
N VAL A 305 -18.97 -14.66 2.71
CA VAL A 305 -18.41 -13.88 1.60
C VAL A 305 -17.21 -13.05 2.06
N ARG A 306 -17.28 -12.47 3.26
CA ARG A 306 -16.16 -11.75 3.85
C ARG A 306 -14.95 -12.67 4.06
N TYR A 307 -15.15 -13.86 4.60
CA TYR A 307 -14.08 -14.85 4.74
C TYR A 307 -13.46 -15.19 3.38
N ASP A 308 -14.28 -15.49 2.37
CA ASP A 308 -13.82 -15.81 1.01
C ASP A 308 -13.03 -14.66 0.37
N PHE A 309 -13.43 -13.40 0.64
CA PHE A 309 -12.73 -12.22 0.15
C PHE A 309 -11.35 -12.06 0.81
N GLU A 310 -11.27 -12.18 2.13
CA GLU A 310 -10.00 -12.12 2.86
C GLU A 310 -9.05 -13.27 2.44
N TYR A 311 -9.61 -14.46 2.24
CA TYR A 311 -8.83 -15.60 1.77
C TYR A 311 -8.33 -15.40 0.34
N THR A 312 -9.14 -14.83 -0.55
CA THR A 312 -8.73 -14.46 -1.91
C THR A 312 -7.59 -13.45 -1.91
N LYS A 313 -7.65 -12.41 -1.06
CA LYS A 313 -6.55 -11.45 -0.89
C LYS A 313 -5.27 -12.14 -0.44
N ALA A 314 -5.35 -13.03 0.54
CA ALA A 314 -4.18 -13.75 1.04
C ALA A 314 -3.52 -14.63 -0.05
N GLU A 315 -4.34 -15.33 -0.86
CA GLU A 315 -3.85 -16.11 -2.00
C GLU A 315 -3.17 -15.20 -3.05
N LEU A 316 -3.80 -14.11 -3.42
CA LEU A 316 -3.24 -13.17 -4.40
C LEU A 316 -1.94 -12.52 -3.91
N LEU A 317 -1.87 -12.11 -2.65
CA LEU A 317 -0.65 -11.57 -2.06
C LEU A 317 0.49 -12.59 -2.12
N ARG A 318 0.23 -13.85 -1.75
CA ARG A 318 1.21 -14.93 -1.86
C ARG A 318 1.68 -15.13 -3.29
N GLU A 319 0.76 -15.23 -4.26
CA GLU A 319 1.07 -15.57 -5.65
C GLU A 319 1.70 -14.41 -6.42
N ARG A 320 1.27 -13.18 -6.14
CA ARG A 320 1.65 -11.99 -6.92
C ARG A 320 2.79 -11.20 -6.31
N PHE A 321 2.97 -11.29 -4.99
CA PHE A 321 4.07 -10.66 -4.30
C PHE A 321 5.10 -11.69 -3.81
N THR A 322 4.75 -12.55 -2.85
CA THR A 322 5.73 -13.42 -2.19
C THR A 322 6.43 -14.39 -3.16
N GLN A 323 5.70 -14.96 -4.14
CA GLN A 323 6.30 -15.86 -5.13
C GLN A 323 7.01 -15.13 -6.27
N THR A 324 6.78 -13.83 -6.43
CA THR A 324 7.45 -13.01 -7.45
C THR A 324 8.75 -12.43 -6.90
N TYR A 325 8.75 -12.11 -5.61
CA TYR A 325 9.92 -11.70 -4.84
C TYR A 325 10.93 -12.85 -4.69
#